data_be411f7d7384a1781c54e8722f50b63e
#
_entry.id   be411f7d7384a1781c54e8722f50b63e
#
_cell.length_a   1.000
_cell.length_b   1.000
_cell.length_c   1.000
_cell.angle_alpha   90.00
_cell.angle_beta   90.00
_cell.angle_gamma   90.00
#
_symmetry.space_group_name_H-M   'P 1'
#
loop_
_entity.id
_entity.type
_entity.pdbx_description
1 polymer ?
#
loop_
_entity_poly.entity_id
_entity_poly.type
_entity_poly.pdbx_seq_one_letter_code
_entity_poly.pdbx_strand_id
1 'polypeptide(L)'
;MTSQDNAAVDPVPVPAPKLAVVTLGALAAVKLLLHLVAINQYGYFRDELYYLASTEHLDWGYVDHPPLSIAILAAVRAVLGDSLVAVRILPVLAGVMTIFLVGLITRRLGGGGIAQGLAALCALMSPVFLGQARYFSMNSFDLLFWTLATWVLVCALDGGGAWHWVVLGTVIGLGLQNKISMLWFGAGLFVGLILTPHRRVLLRIGPWLAGGIAGALFLPYVLWEAQHGWPTLEFMRNATARKMVDVSPLSFLLGQVLDMNPGCVPVWVAGILFGLFSREGRRWSVLVWIYLTVFAILIAGGRSRASYLAVAYPMLLALGGVALERLSSPSGRRWLRPALAVLVSGLGLVAVPMALPVLPVETFLQYQAALGLSPHTEERHEMGLLPQHYADMYGWEELVNLVAKAHGQLTQGERMRCRVFGQNYGEAGAVDVLGRKLGLPRAVSGHNSYWLWGPGNDDWDLLIIIGGDREDNAEFFEDIEIVGQTDSPWSMPYERGLDVSIARRPKTTIREAWPRLKKFI
;
A
#
# COMPACT_ATOMS: atom_id res chain seq x y z
N MET A 1 -27.56 58.90 -26.35
CA MET A 1 -26.45 57.96 -26.24
C MET A 1 -26.77 57.07 -25.07
N THR A 2 -27.40 55.94 -25.34
CA THR A 2 -27.88 54.97 -24.36
C THR A 2 -26.76 54.00 -24.07
N SER A 3 -26.32 53.98 -22.80
CA SER A 3 -25.38 53.01 -22.26
C SER A 3 -26.09 51.64 -22.21
N GLN A 4 -25.68 50.70 -23.05
CA GLN A 4 -26.08 49.33 -22.93
C GLN A 4 -25.28 48.67 -21.76
N ASP A 5 -26.00 48.43 -20.67
CA ASP A 5 -25.53 47.55 -19.58
C ASP A 5 -25.28 46.15 -20.14
N ASN A 6 -24.00 45.80 -20.30
CA ASN A 6 -23.56 44.42 -20.49
C ASN A 6 -23.70 43.71 -19.13
N ALA A 7 -24.92 43.32 -18.76
CA ALA A 7 -25.11 42.32 -17.72
C ALA A 7 -24.46 41.01 -18.16
N ALA A 8 -23.36 40.67 -17.53
CA ALA A 8 -22.75 39.36 -17.68
C ALA A 8 -23.80 38.31 -17.24
N VAL A 9 -24.37 37.63 -18.23
CA VAL A 9 -25.27 36.48 -17.97
C VAL A 9 -24.45 35.42 -17.25
N ASP A 10 -24.77 35.20 -15.98
CA ASP A 10 -24.21 34.08 -15.24
C ASP A 10 -24.41 32.78 -16.06
N PRO A 11 -23.36 31.98 -16.29
CA PRO A 11 -23.50 30.79 -17.09
C PRO A 11 -24.49 29.84 -16.41
N VAL A 12 -25.56 29.51 -17.11
CA VAL A 12 -26.55 28.52 -16.67
C VAL A 12 -25.80 27.25 -16.27
N PRO A 13 -25.97 26.73 -15.05
CA PRO A 13 -25.24 25.54 -14.60
C PRO A 13 -25.62 24.37 -15.51
N VAL A 14 -24.66 23.88 -16.28
CA VAL A 14 -24.84 22.68 -17.09
C VAL A 14 -25.05 21.50 -16.13
N PRO A 15 -26.19 20.79 -16.23
CA PRO A 15 -26.46 19.70 -15.31
C PRO A 15 -25.35 18.64 -15.39
N ALA A 16 -24.89 18.17 -14.22
CA ALA A 16 -23.86 17.15 -14.15
C ALA A 16 -24.29 15.89 -14.94
N PRO A 17 -23.38 15.27 -15.72
CA PRO A 17 -23.70 14.05 -16.47
C PRO A 17 -24.30 12.96 -15.57
N LYS A 18 -25.11 12.06 -16.14
CA LYS A 18 -25.63 10.90 -15.40
C LYS A 18 -24.50 10.00 -14.95
N LEU A 19 -24.63 9.41 -13.77
CA LEU A 19 -23.69 8.40 -13.29
C LEU A 19 -23.85 7.12 -14.13
N ALA A 20 -22.75 6.60 -14.63
CA ALA A 20 -22.70 5.38 -15.43
C ALA A 20 -22.76 4.12 -14.53
N VAL A 21 -23.80 3.99 -13.71
CA VAL A 21 -23.93 2.98 -12.65
C VAL A 21 -23.69 1.56 -13.17
N VAL A 22 -24.27 1.22 -14.32
CA VAL A 22 -24.13 -0.13 -14.91
C VAL A 22 -22.68 -0.42 -15.29
N THR A 23 -22.02 0.52 -15.97
CA THR A 23 -20.62 0.36 -16.39
C THR A 23 -19.68 0.28 -15.18
N LEU A 24 -19.84 1.18 -14.22
CA LEU A 24 -19.03 1.19 -13.01
C LEU A 24 -19.28 -0.05 -12.16
N GLY A 25 -20.54 -0.48 -12.04
CA GLY A 25 -20.92 -1.71 -11.34
C GLY A 25 -20.33 -2.97 -11.99
N ALA A 26 -20.33 -3.05 -13.32
CA ALA A 26 -19.73 -4.16 -14.04
C ALA A 26 -18.21 -4.22 -13.84
N LEU A 27 -17.50 -3.08 -13.95
CA LEU A 27 -16.05 -3.02 -13.72
C LEU A 27 -15.68 -3.33 -12.26
N ALA A 28 -16.46 -2.85 -11.31
CA ALA A 28 -16.31 -3.16 -9.90
C ALA A 28 -16.53 -4.65 -9.60
N ALA A 29 -17.53 -5.27 -10.24
CA ALA A 29 -17.77 -6.70 -10.12
C ALA A 29 -16.63 -7.53 -10.73
N VAL A 30 -16.08 -7.12 -11.88
CA VAL A 30 -14.88 -7.77 -12.45
C VAL A 30 -13.70 -7.67 -11.49
N LYS A 31 -13.44 -6.50 -10.89
CA LYS A 31 -12.38 -6.35 -9.88
C LYS A 31 -12.59 -7.27 -8.69
N LEU A 32 -13.81 -7.30 -8.16
CA LEU A 32 -14.18 -8.19 -7.05
C LEU A 32 -13.92 -9.66 -7.41
N LEU A 33 -14.39 -10.12 -8.56
CA LEU A 33 -14.25 -11.51 -9.00
C LEU A 33 -12.78 -11.90 -9.19
N LEU A 34 -11.96 -11.05 -9.82
CA LEU A 34 -10.52 -11.28 -9.98
C LEU A 34 -9.82 -11.49 -8.63
N HIS A 35 -10.16 -10.66 -7.63
CA HIS A 35 -9.56 -10.78 -6.30
C HIS A 35 -10.12 -11.98 -5.52
N LEU A 36 -11.40 -12.31 -5.64
CA LEU A 36 -11.97 -13.49 -4.99
C LEU A 36 -11.36 -14.80 -5.51
N VAL A 37 -11.05 -14.88 -6.81
CA VAL A 37 -10.30 -16.02 -7.37
C VAL A 37 -8.89 -16.13 -6.78
N ALA A 38 -8.24 -14.99 -6.53
CA ALA A 38 -6.88 -14.92 -6.02
C ALA A 38 -6.78 -14.95 -4.48
N ILE A 39 -7.87 -14.73 -3.73
CA ILE A 39 -7.86 -14.39 -2.30
C ILE A 39 -7.22 -15.46 -1.42
N ASN A 40 -7.39 -16.73 -1.75
CA ASN A 40 -6.84 -17.88 -1.03
C ASN A 40 -5.60 -18.50 -1.72
N GLN A 41 -5.15 -17.90 -2.82
CA GLN A 41 -3.99 -18.41 -3.51
C GLN A 41 -2.71 -17.99 -2.82
N TYR A 42 -1.71 -18.89 -2.86
CA TYR A 42 -0.44 -18.76 -2.13
C TYR A 42 -0.68 -18.64 -0.62
N GLY A 43 0.32 -18.36 0.17
CA GLY A 43 0.18 -18.22 1.63
C GLY A 43 -0.09 -16.79 2.10
N TYR A 44 0.10 -16.57 3.38
CA TYR A 44 0.13 -15.23 3.95
C TYR A 44 1.34 -14.47 3.40
N PHE A 45 1.12 -13.21 3.05
CA PHE A 45 2.22 -12.30 2.75
C PHE A 45 2.95 -11.93 4.05
N ARG A 46 4.28 -11.78 3.99
CA ARG A 46 5.12 -11.50 5.17
C ARG A 46 4.56 -10.39 6.06
N ASP A 47 4.12 -9.27 5.45
CA ASP A 47 3.58 -8.15 6.22
C ASP A 47 2.20 -8.46 6.83
N GLU A 48 1.39 -9.35 6.23
CA GLU A 48 0.11 -9.79 6.83
C GLU A 48 0.33 -10.51 8.15
N LEU A 49 1.38 -11.33 8.25
CA LEU A 49 1.74 -12.02 9.50
C LEU A 49 2.15 -11.01 10.58
N TYR A 50 2.95 -10.01 10.22
CA TYR A 50 3.33 -8.93 11.12
C TYR A 50 2.12 -8.09 11.56
N TYR A 51 1.23 -7.72 10.65
CA TYR A 51 0.02 -6.97 10.98
C TYR A 51 -0.94 -7.77 11.86
N LEU A 52 -1.08 -9.07 11.62
CA LEU A 52 -1.86 -9.95 12.49
C LEU A 52 -1.26 -10.01 13.90
N ALA A 53 0.05 -10.15 14.03
CA ALA A 53 0.72 -10.08 15.33
C ALA A 53 0.52 -8.71 16.00
N SER A 54 0.62 -7.62 15.24
CA SER A 54 0.40 -6.25 15.73
C SER A 54 -1.00 -6.02 16.31
N THR A 55 -2.02 -6.78 15.88
CA THR A 55 -3.38 -6.67 16.45
C THR A 55 -3.46 -7.09 17.93
N GLU A 56 -2.46 -7.80 18.44
CA GLU A 56 -2.36 -8.18 19.86
C GLU A 56 -1.62 -7.13 20.70
N HIS A 57 -1.06 -6.12 20.05
CA HIS A 57 -0.30 -5.02 20.64
C HIS A 57 -0.85 -3.68 20.11
N LEU A 58 -2.16 -3.43 20.34
CA LEU A 58 -2.79 -2.19 19.88
C LEU A 58 -2.20 -0.98 20.58
N ASP A 59 -1.72 -0.04 19.79
CA ASP A 59 -1.12 1.20 20.26
C ASP A 59 -1.41 2.34 19.26
N TRP A 60 -1.02 3.57 19.58
CA TRP A 60 -1.20 4.76 18.76
C TRP A 60 -0.18 4.91 17.63
N GLY A 61 0.75 3.97 17.50
CA GLY A 61 1.74 3.93 16.43
C GLY A 61 2.54 2.63 16.45
N TYR A 62 3.27 2.42 15.37
CA TYR A 62 4.21 1.31 15.17
C TYR A 62 5.46 1.88 14.50
N VAL A 63 6.58 1.12 14.53
CA VAL A 63 7.87 1.59 14.01
C VAL A 63 7.77 2.04 12.54
N ASP A 64 6.98 1.36 11.73
CA ASP A 64 6.95 1.53 10.28
C ASP A 64 5.61 2.06 9.74
N HIS A 65 4.59 2.23 10.59
CA HIS A 65 3.28 2.76 10.17
C HIS A 65 2.43 3.31 11.31
N PRO A 66 1.48 4.22 11.00
CA PRO A 66 0.42 4.66 11.91
C PRO A 66 -0.60 3.55 12.21
N PRO A 67 -1.50 3.73 13.23
CA PRO A 67 -2.25 2.64 13.84
C PRO A 67 -3.52 2.19 13.10
N LEU A 68 -4.10 2.99 12.19
CA LEU A 68 -5.46 2.77 11.71
C LEU A 68 -5.65 1.42 10.99
N SER A 69 -4.68 1.01 10.15
CA SER A 69 -4.76 -0.27 9.46
C SER A 69 -4.78 -1.45 10.44
N ILE A 70 -4.00 -1.38 11.52
CA ILE A 70 -3.98 -2.43 12.55
C ILE A 70 -5.29 -2.43 13.36
N ALA A 71 -5.82 -1.27 13.70
CA ALA A 71 -7.12 -1.18 14.38
C ALA A 71 -8.26 -1.77 13.52
N ILE A 72 -8.25 -1.50 12.20
CA ILE A 72 -9.19 -2.10 11.24
C ILE A 72 -9.02 -3.62 11.22
N LEU A 73 -7.78 -4.12 11.13
CA LEU A 73 -7.50 -5.56 11.10
C LEU A 73 -7.93 -6.24 12.41
N ALA A 74 -7.69 -5.61 13.56
CA ALA A 74 -8.13 -6.13 14.85
C ALA A 74 -9.66 -6.29 14.91
N ALA A 75 -10.40 -5.30 14.40
CA ALA A 75 -11.86 -5.37 14.31
C ALA A 75 -12.33 -6.50 13.36
N VAL A 76 -11.69 -6.64 12.20
CA VAL A 76 -11.96 -7.73 11.24
C VAL A 76 -11.69 -9.08 11.89
N ARG A 77 -10.54 -9.21 12.54
CA ARG A 77 -10.11 -10.43 13.21
C ARG A 77 -11.08 -10.87 14.32
N ALA A 78 -11.58 -9.91 15.08
CA ALA A 78 -12.55 -10.16 16.14
C ALA A 78 -13.90 -10.70 15.61
N VAL A 79 -14.30 -10.34 14.38
CA VAL A 79 -15.60 -10.71 13.80
C VAL A 79 -15.49 -11.88 12.83
N LEU A 80 -14.45 -11.93 11.99
CA LEU A 80 -14.29 -12.88 10.87
C LEU A 80 -13.16 -13.90 11.09
N GLY A 81 -12.34 -13.73 12.13
CA GLY A 81 -11.18 -14.58 12.40
C GLY A 81 -9.96 -14.26 11.54
N ASP A 82 -9.02 -15.21 11.49
CA ASP A 82 -7.67 -15.03 10.95
C ASP A 82 -7.48 -15.66 9.55
N SER A 83 -8.54 -16.14 8.88
CA SER A 83 -8.40 -16.76 7.56
C SER A 83 -7.93 -15.75 6.50
N LEU A 84 -7.27 -16.22 5.44
CA LEU A 84 -6.84 -15.36 4.32
C LEU A 84 -8.01 -14.54 3.75
N VAL A 85 -9.21 -15.14 3.65
CA VAL A 85 -10.41 -14.42 3.21
C VAL A 85 -10.76 -13.29 4.16
N ALA A 86 -10.78 -13.57 5.48
CA ALA A 86 -11.09 -12.57 6.50
C ALA A 86 -10.12 -11.39 6.46
N VAL A 87 -8.82 -11.67 6.36
CA VAL A 87 -7.76 -10.67 6.32
C VAL A 87 -7.83 -9.83 5.03
N ARG A 88 -8.07 -10.46 3.88
CA ARG A 88 -7.95 -9.81 2.56
C ARG A 88 -9.24 -9.17 2.05
N ILE A 89 -10.41 -9.47 2.63
CA ILE A 89 -11.68 -8.96 2.09
C ILE A 89 -11.78 -7.43 2.10
N LEU A 90 -11.28 -6.76 3.16
CA LEU A 90 -11.34 -5.29 3.23
C LEU A 90 -10.40 -4.60 2.21
N PRO A 91 -9.14 -5.01 2.00
CA PRO A 91 -8.34 -4.58 0.86
C PRO A 91 -9.05 -4.69 -0.48
N VAL A 92 -9.71 -5.83 -0.74
CA VAL A 92 -10.49 -6.04 -1.97
C VAL A 92 -11.62 -5.02 -2.08
N LEU A 93 -12.41 -4.84 -1.01
CA LEU A 93 -13.50 -3.87 -0.99
C LEU A 93 -13.00 -2.42 -1.15
N ALA A 94 -11.86 -2.06 -0.55
CA ALA A 94 -11.22 -0.76 -0.75
C ALA A 94 -10.86 -0.53 -2.23
N GLY A 95 -10.29 -1.55 -2.88
CA GLY A 95 -10.02 -1.52 -4.32
C GLY A 95 -11.27 -1.40 -5.18
N VAL A 96 -12.37 -2.08 -4.83
CA VAL A 96 -13.68 -1.97 -5.51
C VAL A 96 -14.26 -0.56 -5.34
N MET A 97 -14.22 -0.01 -4.13
CA MET A 97 -14.69 1.36 -3.87
C MET A 97 -13.91 2.41 -4.66
N THR A 98 -12.61 2.20 -4.85
CA THR A 98 -11.76 3.08 -5.66
C THR A 98 -12.28 3.18 -7.11
N ILE A 99 -12.78 2.09 -7.71
CA ILE A 99 -13.39 2.11 -9.06
C ILE A 99 -14.59 3.06 -9.11
N PHE A 100 -15.50 2.97 -8.13
CA PHE A 100 -16.65 3.87 -8.04
C PHE A 100 -16.22 5.33 -7.83
N LEU A 101 -15.27 5.58 -6.94
CA LEU A 101 -14.79 6.94 -6.67
C LEU A 101 -14.14 7.59 -7.88
N VAL A 102 -13.35 6.85 -8.67
CA VAL A 102 -12.80 7.33 -9.94
C VAL A 102 -13.92 7.74 -10.90
N GLY A 103 -14.97 6.93 -11.01
CA GLY A 103 -16.16 7.28 -11.80
C GLY A 103 -16.88 8.54 -11.28
N LEU A 104 -17.05 8.68 -9.97
CA LEU A 104 -17.66 9.85 -9.33
C LEU A 104 -16.83 11.11 -9.54
N ILE A 105 -15.50 11.04 -9.40
CA ILE A 105 -14.59 12.15 -9.71
C ILE A 105 -14.77 12.54 -11.18
N THR A 106 -14.68 11.57 -12.10
CA THR A 106 -14.81 11.81 -13.55
C THR A 106 -16.13 12.50 -13.90
N ARG A 107 -17.23 12.01 -13.30
CA ARG A 107 -18.56 12.64 -13.45
C ARG A 107 -18.55 14.09 -12.98
N ARG A 108 -17.98 14.36 -11.82
CA ARG A 108 -17.95 15.72 -11.24
C ARG A 108 -17.08 16.68 -12.06
N LEU A 109 -16.05 16.15 -12.74
CA LEU A 109 -15.22 16.91 -13.69
C LEU A 109 -15.93 17.17 -15.01
N GLY A 110 -17.18 16.72 -15.18
CA GLY A 110 -18.00 16.91 -16.39
C GLY A 110 -17.91 15.77 -17.41
N GLY A 111 -17.37 14.60 -17.03
CA GLY A 111 -17.25 13.43 -17.88
C GLY A 111 -18.57 12.64 -17.98
N GLY A 112 -18.97 12.28 -19.19
CA GLY A 112 -20.09 11.41 -19.49
C GLY A 112 -19.80 9.94 -19.21
N GLY A 113 -20.68 9.04 -19.63
CA GLY A 113 -20.55 7.61 -19.36
C GLY A 113 -19.29 6.97 -19.93
N ILE A 114 -18.82 7.46 -21.10
CA ILE A 114 -17.58 6.97 -21.74
C ILE A 114 -16.35 7.39 -20.93
N ALA A 115 -16.31 8.66 -20.49
CA ALA A 115 -15.22 9.15 -19.66
C ALA A 115 -15.14 8.37 -18.34
N GLN A 116 -16.28 8.18 -17.66
CA GLN A 116 -16.37 7.43 -16.40
C GLN A 116 -15.92 5.97 -16.59
N GLY A 117 -16.40 5.31 -17.66
CA GLY A 117 -16.02 3.93 -17.99
C GLY A 117 -14.54 3.78 -18.31
N LEU A 118 -13.97 4.68 -19.12
CA LEU A 118 -12.54 4.62 -19.48
C LEU A 118 -11.64 4.85 -18.28
N ALA A 119 -11.93 5.85 -17.44
CA ALA A 119 -11.16 6.13 -16.23
C ALA A 119 -11.20 4.96 -15.25
N ALA A 120 -12.39 4.38 -15.03
CA ALA A 120 -12.60 3.22 -14.18
C ALA A 120 -11.93 1.95 -14.75
N LEU A 121 -11.95 1.76 -16.08
CA LEU A 121 -11.25 0.66 -16.76
C LEU A 121 -9.73 0.77 -16.56
N CYS A 122 -9.16 1.96 -16.69
CA CYS A 122 -7.74 2.17 -16.40
C CYS A 122 -7.42 1.84 -14.93
N ALA A 123 -8.25 2.28 -13.99
CA ALA A 123 -8.08 1.95 -12.58
C ALA A 123 -8.24 0.44 -12.29
N LEU A 124 -9.11 -0.27 -13.01
CA LEU A 124 -9.24 -1.72 -12.92
C LEU A 124 -8.00 -2.43 -13.44
N MET A 125 -7.48 -2.00 -14.60
CA MET A 125 -6.44 -2.70 -15.35
C MET A 125 -5.01 -2.22 -15.01
N SER A 126 -4.85 -1.37 -14.00
CA SER A 126 -3.52 -0.97 -13.50
C SER A 126 -2.94 -2.04 -12.57
N PRO A 127 -1.79 -2.65 -12.91
CA PRO A 127 -1.16 -3.70 -12.10
C PRO A 127 -0.94 -3.29 -10.65
N VAL A 128 -0.48 -2.07 -10.40
CA VAL A 128 -0.25 -1.57 -9.04
C VAL A 128 -1.55 -1.50 -8.22
N PHE A 129 -2.69 -1.14 -8.82
CA PHE A 129 -3.97 -1.11 -8.12
C PHE A 129 -4.56 -2.50 -7.89
N LEU A 130 -4.24 -3.45 -8.75
CA LEU A 130 -4.55 -4.86 -8.50
C LEU A 130 -3.70 -5.39 -7.35
N GLY A 131 -2.39 -5.18 -7.43
CA GLY A 131 -1.43 -5.65 -6.43
C GLY A 131 -1.69 -5.09 -5.02
N GLN A 132 -1.99 -3.80 -4.90
CA GLN A 132 -2.27 -3.17 -3.60
C GLN A 132 -3.54 -3.69 -2.92
N ALA A 133 -4.52 -4.19 -3.68
CA ALA A 133 -5.78 -4.70 -3.14
C ALA A 133 -5.78 -6.22 -2.87
N ARG A 134 -4.67 -6.95 -3.14
CA ARG A 134 -4.62 -8.41 -3.05
C ARG A 134 -4.29 -8.94 -1.65
N TYR A 135 -3.56 -8.18 -0.84
CA TYR A 135 -3.17 -8.54 0.53
C TYR A 135 -3.43 -7.38 1.48
N PHE A 136 -3.50 -7.68 2.77
CA PHE A 136 -3.74 -6.66 3.77
C PHE A 136 -2.48 -5.83 4.01
N SER A 137 -2.59 -4.53 3.74
CA SER A 137 -1.57 -3.56 4.11
C SER A 137 -2.17 -2.16 4.20
N MET A 138 -1.46 -1.24 4.81
CA MET A 138 -1.82 0.19 4.80
C MET A 138 -1.93 0.77 3.37
N ASN A 139 -1.25 0.16 2.37
CA ASN A 139 -1.25 0.64 0.99
C ASN A 139 -2.62 0.51 0.33
N SER A 140 -3.38 -0.54 0.65
CA SER A 140 -4.72 -0.77 0.10
C SER A 140 -5.67 0.36 0.49
N PHE A 141 -5.59 0.83 1.72
CA PHE A 141 -6.42 1.91 2.24
C PHE A 141 -5.86 3.28 1.86
N ASP A 142 -4.55 3.43 1.67
CA ASP A 142 -3.91 4.67 1.23
C ASP A 142 -4.47 5.14 -0.12
N LEU A 143 -4.54 4.23 -1.10
CA LEU A 143 -5.16 4.50 -2.40
C LEU A 143 -6.62 4.95 -2.27
N LEU A 144 -7.40 4.29 -1.38
CA LEU A 144 -8.78 4.65 -1.12
C LEU A 144 -8.89 6.05 -0.49
N PHE A 145 -8.09 6.36 0.55
CA PHE A 145 -8.11 7.67 1.22
C PHE A 145 -7.72 8.80 0.26
N TRP A 146 -6.69 8.61 -0.57
CA TRP A 146 -6.30 9.59 -1.58
C TRP A 146 -7.41 9.85 -2.60
N THR A 147 -8.04 8.78 -3.08
CA THR A 147 -9.13 8.88 -4.06
C THR A 147 -10.36 9.55 -3.44
N LEU A 148 -10.70 9.20 -2.21
CA LEU A 148 -11.80 9.82 -1.46
C LEU A 148 -11.52 11.29 -1.16
N ALA A 149 -10.31 11.63 -0.70
CA ALA A 149 -9.89 13.02 -0.49
C ALA A 149 -9.98 13.85 -1.78
N THR A 150 -9.57 13.27 -2.91
CA THR A 150 -9.70 13.90 -4.23
C THR A 150 -11.16 14.17 -4.58
N TRP A 151 -12.05 13.20 -4.37
CA TRP A 151 -13.48 13.37 -4.64
C TRP A 151 -14.09 14.47 -3.77
N VAL A 152 -13.81 14.46 -2.46
CA VAL A 152 -14.30 15.49 -1.52
C VAL A 152 -13.74 16.87 -1.86
N LEU A 153 -12.44 16.95 -2.22
CA LEU A 153 -11.79 18.19 -2.66
C LEU A 153 -12.49 18.78 -3.89
N VAL A 154 -12.74 17.94 -4.91
CA VAL A 154 -13.47 18.38 -6.11
C VAL A 154 -14.85 18.90 -5.75
N CYS A 155 -15.58 18.25 -4.85
CA CYS A 155 -16.87 18.73 -4.36
C CYS A 155 -16.75 20.09 -3.61
N ALA A 156 -15.72 20.24 -2.79
CA ALA A 156 -15.48 21.49 -2.04
C ALA A 156 -15.16 22.68 -2.98
N LEU A 157 -14.35 22.44 -4.01
CA LEU A 157 -13.96 23.46 -5.00
C LEU A 157 -15.07 23.79 -6.00
N ASP A 158 -16.01 22.87 -6.23
CA ASP A 158 -17.15 23.03 -7.15
C ASP A 158 -18.38 23.68 -6.49
N GLY A 159 -18.16 24.59 -5.56
CA GLY A 159 -19.22 25.30 -4.88
C GLY A 159 -19.80 24.59 -3.65
N GLY A 160 -19.10 23.57 -3.15
CA GLY A 160 -19.49 22.87 -1.92
C GLY A 160 -19.45 23.78 -0.69
N GLY A 161 -20.40 23.57 0.24
CA GLY A 161 -20.46 24.29 1.52
C GLY A 161 -19.30 23.95 2.46
N ALA A 162 -19.20 24.65 3.58
CA ALA A 162 -18.14 24.51 4.59
C ALA A 162 -17.99 23.06 5.10
N TRP A 163 -19.05 22.28 5.11
CA TRP A 163 -19.04 20.89 5.57
C TRP A 163 -18.11 19.99 4.74
N HIS A 164 -17.92 20.28 3.43
CA HIS A 164 -16.99 19.52 2.60
C HIS A 164 -15.55 19.66 3.07
N TRP A 165 -15.18 20.82 3.64
CA TRP A 165 -13.86 21.01 4.24
C TRP A 165 -13.69 20.24 5.54
N VAL A 166 -14.75 20.11 6.33
CA VAL A 166 -14.76 19.24 7.52
C VAL A 166 -14.52 17.78 7.12
N VAL A 167 -15.28 17.30 6.12
CA VAL A 167 -15.10 15.92 5.61
C VAL A 167 -13.73 15.73 4.99
N LEU A 168 -13.23 16.70 4.24
CA LEU A 168 -11.87 16.63 3.67
C LEU A 168 -10.81 16.50 4.76
N GLY A 169 -10.89 17.32 5.80
CA GLY A 169 -9.98 17.25 6.95
C GLY A 169 -10.07 15.92 7.68
N THR A 170 -11.28 15.38 7.85
CA THR A 170 -11.49 14.05 8.46
C THR A 170 -10.88 12.94 7.60
N VAL A 171 -11.10 12.95 6.28
CA VAL A 171 -10.53 11.95 5.36
C VAL A 171 -9.00 12.01 5.34
N ILE A 172 -8.44 13.23 5.28
CA ILE A 172 -6.98 13.43 5.34
C ILE A 172 -6.42 12.94 6.69
N GLY A 173 -7.08 13.31 7.80
CA GLY A 173 -6.64 12.91 9.15
C GLY A 173 -6.68 11.39 9.37
N LEU A 174 -7.76 10.72 8.94
CA LEU A 174 -7.82 9.25 8.96
C LEU A 174 -6.81 8.63 7.98
N GLY A 175 -6.60 9.25 6.82
CA GLY A 175 -5.56 8.83 5.88
C GLY A 175 -4.15 8.94 6.50
N LEU A 176 -3.86 9.99 7.28
CA LEU A 176 -2.61 10.14 8.03
C LEU A 176 -2.47 9.07 9.13
N GLN A 177 -3.56 8.70 9.79
CA GLN A 177 -3.58 7.60 10.75
C GLN A 177 -3.40 6.22 10.09
N ASN A 178 -3.56 6.13 8.77
CA ASN A 178 -3.28 4.92 7.99
C ASN A 178 -1.85 4.93 7.42
N LYS A 179 -1.43 6.05 6.81
CA LYS A 179 -0.11 6.17 6.19
C LYS A 179 0.31 7.64 6.08
N ILE A 180 1.55 7.92 6.46
CA ILE A 180 2.12 9.28 6.45
C ILE A 180 2.23 9.89 5.04
N SER A 181 2.14 9.07 3.97
CA SER A 181 2.12 9.53 2.56
C SER A 181 1.04 10.57 2.29
N MET A 182 -0.03 10.62 3.08
CA MET A 182 -1.08 11.63 2.97
C MET A 182 -0.56 13.06 3.23
N LEU A 183 0.61 13.23 3.87
CA LEU A 183 1.30 14.53 3.96
C LEU A 183 1.69 15.05 2.57
N TRP A 184 2.03 14.17 1.63
CA TRP A 184 2.32 14.56 0.24
C TRP A 184 1.07 15.09 -0.46
N PHE A 185 -0.13 14.51 -0.17
CA PHE A 185 -1.38 15.06 -0.66
C PHE A 185 -1.60 16.49 -0.14
N GLY A 186 -1.36 16.71 1.16
CA GLY A 186 -1.46 18.04 1.77
C GLY A 186 -0.49 19.05 1.14
N ALA A 187 0.77 18.66 0.95
CA ALA A 187 1.78 19.50 0.29
C ALA A 187 1.39 19.82 -1.16
N GLY A 188 0.98 18.79 -1.92
CA GLY A 188 0.51 18.96 -3.30
C GLY A 188 -0.74 19.83 -3.40
N LEU A 189 -1.69 19.67 -2.47
CA LEU A 189 -2.89 20.52 -2.39
C LEU A 189 -2.51 21.97 -2.13
N PHE A 190 -1.61 22.24 -1.19
CA PHE A 190 -1.16 23.59 -0.89
C PHE A 190 -0.50 24.26 -2.10
N VAL A 191 0.43 23.58 -2.74
CA VAL A 191 1.09 24.04 -3.97
C VAL A 191 0.05 24.26 -5.09
N GLY A 192 -0.85 23.30 -5.28
CA GLY A 192 -1.90 23.38 -6.30
C GLY A 192 -2.84 24.55 -6.10
N LEU A 193 -3.22 24.83 -4.86
CA LEU A 193 -4.06 26.01 -4.54
C LEU A 193 -3.32 27.31 -4.86
N ILE A 194 -2.05 27.46 -4.50
CA ILE A 194 -1.26 28.66 -4.73
C ILE A 194 -1.09 28.94 -6.23
N LEU A 195 -0.77 27.90 -7.01
CA LEU A 195 -0.41 28.03 -8.44
C LEU A 195 -1.64 28.14 -9.36
N THR A 196 -2.87 28.06 -8.81
CA THR A 196 -4.09 28.03 -9.60
C THR A 196 -5.03 29.20 -9.24
N PRO A 197 -6.09 29.46 -10.03
CA PRO A 197 -7.13 30.43 -9.66
C PRO A 197 -7.78 30.15 -8.32
N HIS A 198 -7.68 28.92 -7.80
CA HIS A 198 -8.21 28.52 -6.50
C HIS A 198 -7.46 29.13 -5.30
N ARG A 199 -6.34 29.86 -5.49
CA ARG A 199 -5.60 30.55 -4.42
C ARG A 199 -6.49 31.42 -3.50
N ARG A 200 -7.59 31.95 -4.04
CA ARG A 200 -8.56 32.73 -3.25
C ARG A 200 -9.27 31.92 -2.17
N VAL A 201 -9.30 30.59 -2.31
CA VAL A 201 -9.89 29.69 -1.30
C VAL A 201 -9.06 29.70 -0.02
N LEU A 202 -7.74 29.95 -0.11
CA LEU A 202 -6.85 30.11 1.05
C LEU A 202 -7.21 31.33 1.94
N LEU A 203 -7.95 32.28 1.40
CA LEU A 203 -8.48 33.42 2.16
C LEU A 203 -9.75 33.07 2.95
N ARG A 204 -10.31 31.86 2.75
CA ARG A 204 -11.50 31.36 3.45
C ARG A 204 -11.08 30.41 4.57
N ILE A 205 -11.93 30.26 5.58
CA ILE A 205 -11.66 29.38 6.73
C ILE A 205 -11.60 27.88 6.36
N GLY A 206 -12.25 27.47 5.27
CA GLY A 206 -12.43 26.06 4.91
C GLY A 206 -11.13 25.23 4.86
N PRO A 207 -10.12 25.59 4.04
CA PRO A 207 -8.86 24.85 3.97
C PRO A 207 -8.15 24.74 5.32
N TRP A 208 -8.17 25.81 6.11
CA TRP A 208 -7.54 25.86 7.43
C TRP A 208 -8.28 24.99 8.44
N LEU A 209 -9.61 24.96 8.37
CA LEU A 209 -10.42 24.04 9.16
C LEU A 209 -10.11 22.59 8.81
N ALA A 210 -10.00 22.27 7.51
CA ALA A 210 -9.59 20.93 7.06
C ALA A 210 -8.19 20.55 7.59
N GLY A 211 -7.22 21.46 7.49
CA GLY A 211 -5.89 21.27 8.04
C GLY A 211 -5.88 21.07 9.56
N GLY A 212 -6.65 21.88 10.30
CA GLY A 212 -6.79 21.76 11.75
C GLY A 212 -7.40 20.42 12.19
N ILE A 213 -8.47 19.97 11.51
CA ILE A 213 -9.09 18.66 11.77
C ILE A 213 -8.11 17.52 11.46
N ALA A 214 -7.44 17.58 10.30
CA ALA A 214 -6.47 16.57 9.93
C ALA A 214 -5.31 16.49 10.95
N GLY A 215 -4.78 17.64 11.37
CA GLY A 215 -3.75 17.74 12.40
C GLY A 215 -4.20 17.20 13.76
N ALA A 216 -5.42 17.55 14.20
CA ALA A 216 -5.98 17.05 15.45
C ALA A 216 -6.15 15.52 15.45
N LEU A 217 -6.63 14.95 14.33
CA LEU A 217 -6.75 13.50 14.19
C LEU A 217 -5.38 12.81 14.12
N PHE A 218 -4.36 13.45 13.58
CA PHE A 218 -3.01 12.89 13.46
C PHE A 218 -2.20 13.03 14.76
N LEU A 219 -2.59 13.95 15.65
CA LEU A 219 -1.86 14.28 16.87
C LEU A 219 -1.56 13.07 17.78
N PRO A 220 -2.47 12.11 18.01
CA PRO A 220 -2.17 10.93 18.85
C PRO A 220 -0.94 10.15 18.36
N TYR A 221 -0.81 9.94 17.03
CA TYR A 221 0.36 9.29 16.45
C TYR A 221 1.65 10.12 16.64
N VAL A 222 1.58 11.44 16.43
CA VAL A 222 2.74 12.33 16.62
C VAL A 222 3.21 12.31 18.08
N LEU A 223 2.27 12.29 19.03
CA LEU A 223 2.60 12.19 20.48
C LEU A 223 3.23 10.84 20.79
N TRP A 224 2.71 9.76 20.21
CA TRP A 224 3.29 8.43 20.37
C TRP A 224 4.72 8.37 19.82
N GLU A 225 4.96 8.92 18.62
CA GLU A 225 6.31 9.03 18.03
C GLU A 225 7.28 9.77 18.95
N ALA A 226 6.85 10.91 19.50
CA ALA A 226 7.69 11.71 20.40
C ALA A 226 8.02 10.95 21.70
N GLN A 227 7.07 10.20 22.25
CA GLN A 227 7.27 9.40 23.46
C GLN A 227 8.21 8.20 23.25
N HIS A 228 8.27 7.65 22.02
CA HIS A 228 9.10 6.49 21.66
C HIS A 228 10.42 6.89 20.94
N GLY A 229 10.78 8.17 20.92
CA GLY A 229 12.05 8.62 20.33
C GLY A 229 12.08 8.65 18.80
N TRP A 230 10.90 8.84 18.16
CA TRP A 230 10.74 8.97 16.71
C TRP A 230 11.15 7.72 15.92
N PRO A 231 10.62 6.54 16.25
CA PRO A 231 11.02 5.27 15.65
C PRO A 231 10.78 5.21 14.13
N THR A 232 9.70 5.82 13.62
CA THR A 232 9.44 5.88 12.17
C THR A 232 10.48 6.70 11.42
N LEU A 233 11.02 7.78 12.01
CA LEU A 233 12.10 8.52 11.37
C LEU A 233 13.41 7.72 11.33
N GLU A 234 13.71 6.98 12.38
CA GLU A 234 14.86 6.06 12.42
C GLU A 234 14.70 4.96 11.37
N PHE A 235 13.53 4.31 11.31
CA PHE A 235 13.19 3.33 10.30
C PHE A 235 13.37 3.88 8.88
N MET A 236 12.80 5.05 8.57
CA MET A 236 12.91 5.65 7.25
C MET A 236 14.36 5.94 6.84
N ARG A 237 15.18 6.45 7.76
CA ARG A 237 16.61 6.69 7.52
C ARG A 237 17.35 5.38 7.23
N ASN A 238 17.14 4.36 8.05
CA ASN A 238 17.78 3.05 7.90
C ASN A 238 17.33 2.35 6.61
N ALA A 239 16.02 2.35 6.32
CA ALA A 239 15.48 1.76 5.09
C ALA A 239 16.06 2.46 3.84
N THR A 240 16.11 3.79 3.83
CA THR A 240 16.70 4.54 2.72
C THR A 240 18.20 4.25 2.57
N ALA A 241 18.94 4.13 3.67
CA ALA A 241 20.39 3.93 3.63
C ALA A 241 20.79 2.49 3.26
N ARG A 242 20.09 1.48 3.77
CA ARG A 242 20.53 0.09 3.76
C ARG A 242 19.68 -0.82 2.88
N LYS A 243 18.37 -0.54 2.73
CA LYS A 243 17.39 -1.42 2.06
C LYS A 243 17.11 -0.99 0.62
N MET A 244 16.90 0.31 0.38
CA MET A 244 16.50 0.81 -0.94
C MET A 244 17.68 0.91 -1.89
N VAL A 245 17.44 0.62 -3.19
CA VAL A 245 18.39 0.87 -4.28
C VAL A 245 18.24 2.29 -4.81
N ASP A 246 19.29 2.80 -5.46
CA ASP A 246 19.22 4.08 -6.16
C ASP A 246 18.38 3.93 -7.43
N VAL A 247 17.40 4.80 -7.61
CA VAL A 247 16.48 4.78 -8.76
C VAL A 247 16.75 5.99 -9.63
N SER A 248 17.17 5.76 -10.89
CA SER A 248 17.37 6.86 -11.83
C SER A 248 16.04 7.50 -12.21
N PRO A 249 16.01 8.80 -12.60
CA PRO A 249 14.81 9.47 -13.07
C PRO A 249 14.12 8.72 -14.23
N LEU A 250 14.90 8.14 -15.14
CA LEU A 250 14.36 7.36 -16.25
C LEU A 250 13.73 6.05 -15.76
N SER A 251 14.40 5.33 -14.86
CA SER A 251 13.84 4.10 -14.27
C SER A 251 12.55 4.38 -13.50
N PHE A 252 12.50 5.50 -12.76
CA PHE A 252 11.29 5.94 -12.06
C PHE A 252 10.13 6.22 -13.02
N LEU A 253 10.41 6.90 -14.17
CA LEU A 253 9.41 7.16 -15.21
C LEU A 253 8.93 5.88 -15.91
N LEU A 254 9.85 4.97 -16.26
CA LEU A 254 9.49 3.68 -16.84
C LEU A 254 8.66 2.83 -15.87
N GLY A 255 9.00 2.87 -14.58
CA GLY A 255 8.18 2.26 -13.52
C GLY A 255 6.74 2.77 -13.53
N GLN A 256 6.52 4.09 -13.71
CA GLN A 256 5.16 4.64 -13.83
C GLN A 256 4.38 4.03 -15.00
N VAL A 257 5.03 3.84 -16.14
CA VAL A 257 4.39 3.25 -17.33
C VAL A 257 3.99 1.80 -17.06
N LEU A 258 4.87 1.01 -16.44
CA LEU A 258 4.63 -0.41 -16.16
C LEU A 258 3.60 -0.59 -15.04
N ASP A 259 3.75 0.10 -13.92
CA ASP A 259 2.87 0.02 -12.75
C ASP A 259 1.43 0.42 -13.07
N MET A 260 1.28 1.43 -13.94
CA MET A 260 -0.03 1.95 -14.34
C MET A 260 -0.61 1.29 -15.58
N ASN A 261 0.00 0.27 -16.16
CA ASN A 261 -0.32 -0.32 -17.45
C ASN A 261 0.05 0.63 -18.63
N PRO A 262 0.91 0.20 -19.55
CA PRO A 262 1.28 1.02 -20.71
C PRO A 262 0.09 1.51 -21.55
N GLY A 263 -1.01 0.74 -21.59
CA GLY A 263 -2.27 1.13 -22.25
C GLY A 263 -2.97 2.32 -21.61
N CYS A 264 -2.68 2.63 -20.33
CA CYS A 264 -3.24 3.79 -19.63
C CYS A 264 -2.46 5.09 -19.89
N VAL A 265 -1.27 5.01 -20.49
CA VAL A 265 -0.42 6.20 -20.77
C VAL A 265 -1.16 7.29 -21.54
N PRO A 266 -1.88 6.99 -22.65
CA PRO A 266 -2.64 8.01 -23.36
C PRO A 266 -3.69 8.69 -22.49
N VAL A 267 -4.26 7.97 -21.50
CA VAL A 267 -5.31 8.50 -20.63
C VAL A 267 -4.74 9.47 -19.61
N TRP A 268 -3.73 9.07 -18.81
CA TRP A 268 -3.19 9.95 -17.79
C TRP A 268 -2.38 11.12 -18.37
N VAL A 269 -1.69 10.94 -19.51
CA VAL A 269 -1.05 12.05 -20.23
C VAL A 269 -2.10 13.05 -20.73
N ALA A 270 -3.20 12.56 -21.35
CA ALA A 270 -4.30 13.44 -21.74
C ALA A 270 -4.88 14.19 -20.53
N GLY A 271 -4.93 13.55 -19.35
CA GLY A 271 -5.35 14.18 -18.10
C GLY A 271 -4.46 15.36 -17.68
N ILE A 272 -3.14 15.19 -17.75
CA ILE A 272 -2.18 16.27 -17.47
C ILE A 272 -2.36 17.41 -18.47
N LEU A 273 -2.35 17.11 -19.77
CA LEU A 273 -2.47 18.11 -20.83
C LEU A 273 -3.81 18.86 -20.76
N PHE A 274 -4.91 18.14 -20.50
CA PHE A 274 -6.22 18.74 -20.33
C PHE A 274 -6.25 19.69 -19.13
N GLY A 275 -5.77 19.25 -17.97
CA GLY A 275 -5.78 20.04 -16.75
C GLY A 275 -4.89 21.28 -16.81
N LEU A 276 -3.77 21.25 -17.54
CA LEU A 276 -2.86 22.38 -17.65
C LEU A 276 -3.19 23.33 -18.80
N PHE A 277 -3.61 22.82 -19.97
CA PHE A 277 -3.63 23.62 -21.19
C PHE A 277 -5.03 23.87 -21.76
N SER A 278 -6.05 23.03 -21.43
CA SER A 278 -7.40 23.30 -21.92
C SER A 278 -8.12 24.36 -21.10
N ARG A 279 -8.95 25.20 -21.74
CA ARG A 279 -9.73 26.22 -21.04
C ARG A 279 -10.64 25.65 -19.95
N GLU A 280 -11.24 24.50 -20.20
CA GLU A 280 -12.15 23.84 -19.27
C GLU A 280 -11.40 23.03 -18.19
N GLY A 281 -10.30 22.40 -18.57
CA GLY A 281 -9.47 21.59 -17.63
C GLY A 281 -8.74 22.45 -16.62
N ARG A 282 -8.33 23.68 -16.98
CA ARG A 282 -7.62 24.61 -16.08
C ARG A 282 -8.34 24.86 -14.77
N ARG A 283 -9.65 24.76 -14.75
CA ARG A 283 -10.46 24.79 -13.53
C ARG A 283 -10.02 23.71 -12.54
N TRP A 284 -9.55 22.57 -13.03
CA TRP A 284 -9.16 21.42 -12.23
C TRP A 284 -7.64 21.21 -12.18
N SER A 285 -6.87 22.21 -12.62
CA SER A 285 -5.40 22.12 -12.63
C SER A 285 -4.77 21.87 -11.26
N VAL A 286 -5.48 22.18 -10.17
CA VAL A 286 -5.08 21.83 -8.79
C VAL A 286 -4.76 20.33 -8.67
N LEU A 287 -5.55 19.45 -9.31
CA LEU A 287 -5.34 18.01 -9.28
C LEU A 287 -4.03 17.61 -9.98
N VAL A 288 -3.72 18.25 -11.10
CA VAL A 288 -2.45 18.03 -11.80
C VAL A 288 -1.26 18.53 -10.97
N TRP A 289 -1.40 19.66 -10.30
CA TRP A 289 -0.34 20.18 -9.43
C TRP A 289 -0.11 19.31 -8.20
N ILE A 290 -1.16 18.68 -7.63
CA ILE A 290 -1.00 17.66 -6.58
C ILE A 290 -0.12 16.54 -7.10
N TYR A 291 -0.44 15.95 -8.27
CA TYR A 291 0.36 14.88 -8.87
C TYR A 291 1.80 15.33 -9.14
N LEU A 292 2.01 16.47 -9.80
CA LEU A 292 3.35 16.96 -10.14
C LEU A 292 4.20 17.27 -8.91
N THR A 293 3.59 17.77 -7.84
CA THR A 293 4.30 18.01 -6.56
C THR A 293 4.79 16.70 -5.96
N VAL A 294 3.92 15.70 -5.89
CA VAL A 294 4.28 14.37 -5.35
C VAL A 294 5.33 13.69 -6.24
N PHE A 295 5.15 13.76 -7.56
CA PHE A 295 6.15 13.29 -8.52
C PHE A 295 7.53 13.94 -8.29
N ALA A 296 7.56 15.27 -8.11
CA ALA A 296 8.80 15.99 -7.84
C ALA A 296 9.44 15.59 -6.50
N ILE A 297 8.65 15.41 -5.45
CA ILE A 297 9.13 14.94 -4.13
C ILE A 297 9.78 13.56 -4.26
N LEU A 298 9.10 12.63 -4.92
CA LEU A 298 9.55 11.24 -5.02
C LEU A 298 10.80 11.09 -5.91
N ILE A 299 10.83 11.78 -7.05
CA ILE A 299 11.99 11.72 -7.96
C ILE A 299 13.22 12.41 -7.35
N ALA A 300 13.02 13.51 -6.62
CA ALA A 300 14.09 14.19 -5.90
C ALA A 300 14.69 13.34 -4.77
N GLY A 301 13.91 12.42 -4.22
CA GLY A 301 14.37 11.46 -3.20
C GLY A 301 15.37 10.43 -3.71
N GLY A 302 15.41 10.13 -5.02
CA GLY A 302 16.38 9.26 -5.69
C GLY A 302 16.34 7.77 -5.30
N ARG A 303 15.51 7.39 -4.32
CA ARG A 303 15.36 6.02 -3.76
C ARG A 303 13.91 5.63 -3.55
N SER A 304 12.99 6.37 -4.14
CA SER A 304 11.55 6.11 -4.00
C SER A 304 11.11 5.03 -4.99
N ARG A 305 10.29 4.10 -4.54
CA ARG A 305 9.63 3.13 -5.42
C ARG A 305 8.67 3.85 -6.36
N ALA A 306 8.61 3.39 -7.61
CA ALA A 306 7.67 3.91 -8.59
C ALA A 306 6.21 3.81 -8.11
N SER A 307 5.86 2.73 -7.45
CA SER A 307 4.53 2.45 -6.90
C SER A 307 4.03 3.44 -5.83
N TYR A 308 4.92 4.24 -5.21
CA TYR A 308 4.50 5.25 -4.23
C TYR A 308 3.69 6.40 -4.85
N LEU A 309 3.89 6.67 -6.15
CA LEU A 309 3.11 7.69 -6.88
C LEU A 309 1.73 7.19 -7.29
N ALA A 310 1.46 5.88 -7.22
CA ALA A 310 0.23 5.25 -7.68
C ALA A 310 -1.03 5.92 -7.11
N VAL A 311 -1.01 6.32 -5.84
CA VAL A 311 -2.14 6.96 -5.13
C VAL A 311 -2.60 8.28 -5.76
N ALA A 312 -1.77 8.94 -6.57
CA ALA A 312 -2.09 10.21 -7.24
C ALA A 312 -2.68 10.04 -8.65
N TYR A 313 -2.68 8.83 -9.21
CA TYR A 313 -3.20 8.60 -10.57
C TYR A 313 -4.73 8.67 -10.70
N PRO A 314 -5.57 8.34 -9.73
CA PRO A 314 -7.03 8.43 -9.87
C PRO A 314 -7.51 9.78 -10.39
N MET A 315 -6.87 10.89 -9.96
CA MET A 315 -7.21 12.23 -10.43
C MET A 315 -6.84 12.47 -11.89
N LEU A 316 -5.71 11.91 -12.36
CA LEU A 316 -5.29 12.03 -13.75
C LEU A 316 -6.12 11.14 -14.68
N LEU A 317 -6.48 9.92 -14.23
CA LEU A 317 -7.36 9.03 -14.98
C LEU A 317 -8.73 9.67 -15.19
N ALA A 318 -9.27 10.33 -14.17
CA ALA A 318 -10.53 11.05 -14.24
C ALA A 318 -10.47 12.22 -15.25
N LEU A 319 -9.43 13.07 -15.16
CA LEU A 319 -9.21 14.17 -16.11
C LEU A 319 -9.01 13.65 -17.54
N GLY A 320 -8.23 12.58 -17.69
CA GLY A 320 -7.94 11.95 -18.99
C GLY A 320 -9.17 11.33 -19.64
N GLY A 321 -10.03 10.69 -18.83
CA GLY A 321 -11.32 10.20 -19.31
C GLY A 321 -12.17 11.31 -19.93
N VAL A 322 -12.27 12.47 -19.22
CA VAL A 322 -12.98 13.64 -19.74
C VAL A 322 -12.35 14.16 -21.03
N ALA A 323 -11.01 14.29 -21.06
CA ALA A 323 -10.28 14.78 -22.23
C ALA A 323 -10.52 13.90 -23.45
N LEU A 324 -10.40 12.58 -23.29
CA LEU A 324 -10.53 11.62 -24.40
C LEU A 324 -11.96 11.43 -24.87
N GLU A 325 -12.96 11.52 -23.97
CA GLU A 325 -14.36 11.55 -24.37
C GLU A 325 -14.65 12.74 -25.30
N ARG A 326 -14.15 13.93 -24.95
CA ARG A 326 -14.30 15.13 -25.78
C ARG A 326 -13.53 15.04 -27.10
N LEU A 327 -12.28 14.57 -27.07
CA LEU A 327 -11.47 14.35 -28.26
C LEU A 327 -12.13 13.37 -29.22
N SER A 328 -12.83 12.35 -28.71
CA SER A 328 -13.50 11.31 -29.48
C SER A 328 -14.97 11.61 -29.79
N SER A 329 -15.50 12.80 -29.43
CA SER A 329 -16.88 13.19 -29.71
C SER A 329 -17.19 13.36 -31.21
N PRO A 330 -16.30 13.95 -32.05
CA PRO A 330 -16.52 14.02 -33.49
C PRO A 330 -16.63 12.62 -34.10
N SER A 331 -17.53 12.47 -35.10
CA SER A 331 -17.82 11.16 -35.72
C SER A 331 -16.59 10.46 -36.28
N GLY A 332 -15.66 11.20 -36.89
CA GLY A 332 -14.41 10.67 -37.44
C GLY A 332 -13.40 10.16 -36.39
N ARG A 333 -13.63 10.42 -35.08
CA ARG A 333 -12.70 10.01 -33.99
C ARG A 333 -13.34 9.01 -33.02
N ARG A 334 -14.57 8.57 -33.26
CA ARG A 334 -15.29 7.64 -32.36
C ARG A 334 -14.59 6.30 -32.22
N TRP A 335 -13.81 5.88 -33.20
CA TRP A 335 -13.00 4.66 -33.15
C TRP A 335 -11.95 4.66 -32.04
N LEU A 336 -11.52 5.84 -31.55
CA LEU A 336 -10.60 5.93 -30.41
C LEU A 336 -11.16 5.27 -29.14
N ARG A 337 -12.46 5.29 -28.94
CA ARG A 337 -13.13 4.72 -27.75
C ARG A 337 -12.89 3.22 -27.61
N PRO A 338 -13.31 2.40 -28.60
CA PRO A 338 -13.04 0.96 -28.55
C PRO A 338 -11.54 0.66 -28.63
N ALA A 339 -10.75 1.44 -29.39
CA ALA A 339 -9.32 1.24 -29.50
C ALA A 339 -8.60 1.41 -28.14
N LEU A 340 -8.93 2.45 -27.37
CA LEU A 340 -8.40 2.64 -26.03
C LEU A 340 -8.87 1.56 -25.08
N ALA A 341 -10.15 1.16 -25.14
CA ALA A 341 -10.67 0.08 -24.31
C ALA A 341 -9.94 -1.25 -24.57
N VAL A 342 -9.72 -1.59 -25.85
CA VAL A 342 -8.97 -2.79 -26.25
C VAL A 342 -7.50 -2.70 -25.81
N LEU A 343 -6.86 -1.56 -26.02
CA LEU A 343 -5.46 -1.35 -25.61
C LEU A 343 -5.28 -1.52 -24.09
N VAL A 344 -6.11 -0.82 -23.30
CA VAL A 344 -6.05 -0.89 -21.83
C VAL A 344 -6.37 -2.29 -21.34
N SER A 345 -7.42 -2.92 -21.87
CA SER A 345 -7.82 -4.27 -21.45
C SER A 345 -6.79 -5.32 -21.89
N GLY A 346 -6.30 -5.26 -23.13
CA GLY A 346 -5.34 -6.24 -23.66
C GLY A 346 -4.05 -6.26 -22.87
N LEU A 347 -3.42 -5.11 -22.69
CA LEU A 347 -2.18 -5.01 -21.90
C LEU A 347 -2.43 -5.27 -20.41
N GLY A 348 -3.59 -4.83 -19.89
CA GLY A 348 -3.96 -5.11 -18.50
C GLY A 348 -4.15 -6.59 -18.23
N LEU A 349 -4.81 -7.33 -19.11
CA LEU A 349 -5.02 -8.79 -18.96
C LEU A 349 -3.67 -9.55 -18.95
N VAL A 350 -2.71 -9.12 -19.77
CA VAL A 350 -1.34 -9.66 -19.72
C VAL A 350 -0.67 -9.37 -18.37
N ALA A 351 -0.97 -8.25 -17.74
CA ALA A 351 -0.39 -7.90 -16.46
C ALA A 351 -1.10 -8.53 -15.24
N VAL A 352 -2.33 -9.05 -15.38
CA VAL A 352 -3.09 -9.65 -14.26
C VAL A 352 -2.32 -10.73 -13.51
N PRO A 353 -1.71 -11.75 -14.17
CA PRO A 353 -0.96 -12.78 -13.45
C PRO A 353 0.30 -12.26 -12.74
N MET A 354 0.85 -11.13 -13.21
CA MET A 354 1.99 -10.48 -12.55
C MET A 354 1.59 -9.74 -11.26
N ALA A 355 0.32 -9.30 -11.17
CA ALA A 355 -0.20 -8.54 -10.04
C ALA A 355 -1.02 -9.38 -9.06
N LEU A 356 -1.70 -10.43 -9.52
CA LEU A 356 -2.57 -11.31 -8.74
C LEU A 356 -2.15 -12.79 -8.91
N PRO A 357 -2.10 -13.56 -7.82
CA PRO A 357 -1.77 -14.99 -7.87
C PRO A 357 -2.96 -15.80 -8.42
N VAL A 358 -3.27 -15.63 -9.72
CA VAL A 358 -4.35 -16.34 -10.41
C VAL A 358 -3.90 -17.62 -11.10
N LEU A 359 -2.59 -17.87 -11.15
CA LEU A 359 -1.98 -19.07 -11.72
C LEU A 359 -1.25 -19.89 -10.64
N PRO A 360 -1.22 -21.22 -10.73
CA PRO A 360 -0.27 -22.04 -9.97
C PRO A 360 1.18 -21.59 -10.23
N VAL A 361 2.08 -21.79 -9.27
CA VAL A 361 3.45 -21.26 -9.32
C VAL A 361 4.20 -21.72 -10.58
N GLU A 362 4.13 -22.99 -10.89
CA GLU A 362 4.84 -23.57 -12.05
C GLU A 362 4.33 -22.96 -13.36
N THR A 363 3.00 -22.76 -13.47
CA THR A 363 2.39 -22.10 -14.63
C THR A 363 2.77 -20.62 -14.68
N PHE A 364 2.86 -19.96 -13.54
CA PHE A 364 3.29 -18.56 -13.45
C PHE A 364 4.76 -18.41 -13.92
N LEU A 365 5.65 -19.31 -13.52
CA LEU A 365 7.05 -19.28 -13.98
C LEU A 365 7.17 -19.45 -15.49
N GLN A 366 6.39 -20.38 -16.08
CA GLN A 366 6.34 -20.55 -17.55
C GLN A 366 5.79 -19.30 -18.23
N TYR A 367 4.75 -18.69 -17.65
CA TYR A 367 4.15 -17.44 -18.14
C TYR A 367 5.16 -16.28 -18.10
N GLN A 368 5.85 -16.10 -16.97
CA GLN A 368 6.88 -15.08 -16.80
C GLN A 368 8.03 -15.27 -17.81
N ALA A 369 8.50 -16.49 -18.00
CA ALA A 369 9.53 -16.83 -18.97
C ALA A 369 9.08 -16.59 -20.42
N ALA A 370 7.82 -16.91 -20.76
CA ALA A 370 7.27 -16.65 -22.09
C ALA A 370 7.17 -15.15 -22.42
N LEU A 371 7.03 -14.29 -21.40
CA LEU A 371 7.07 -12.83 -21.54
C LEU A 371 8.50 -12.27 -21.57
N GLY A 372 9.53 -13.10 -21.40
CA GLY A 372 10.93 -12.65 -21.30
C GLY A 372 11.21 -11.80 -20.04
N LEU A 373 10.40 -11.96 -18.99
CA LEU A 373 10.53 -11.22 -17.75
C LEU A 373 11.38 -12.01 -16.74
N SER A 374 12.29 -11.31 -16.06
CA SER A 374 13.04 -11.84 -14.91
C SER A 374 12.59 -11.14 -13.63
N PRO A 375 12.56 -11.85 -12.49
CA PRO A 375 12.31 -11.20 -11.21
C PRO A 375 13.32 -10.09 -10.95
N HIS A 376 12.83 -8.93 -10.55
CA HIS A 376 13.67 -7.81 -10.13
C HIS A 376 13.12 -7.22 -8.84
N THR A 377 13.95 -6.51 -8.11
CA THR A 377 13.56 -5.85 -6.86
C THR A 377 14.07 -4.41 -6.83
N GLU A 378 13.36 -3.57 -6.11
CA GLU A 378 13.78 -2.21 -5.76
C GLU A 378 14.47 -2.19 -4.37
N GLU A 379 14.76 -3.36 -3.80
CA GLU A 379 15.50 -3.56 -2.55
C GLU A 379 16.85 -4.26 -2.81
N ARG A 380 17.79 -4.12 -1.88
CA ARG A 380 19.13 -4.72 -1.96
C ARG A 380 19.11 -6.18 -1.50
N HIS A 381 18.39 -7.04 -2.24
CA HIS A 381 18.30 -8.47 -1.99
C HIS A 381 18.56 -9.26 -3.27
N GLU A 382 19.08 -10.47 -3.11
CA GLU A 382 19.08 -11.45 -4.17
C GLU A 382 17.66 -11.90 -4.47
N MET A 383 17.35 -12.10 -5.75
CA MET A 383 16.04 -12.57 -6.19
C MET A 383 16.06 -14.08 -6.40
N GLY A 384 14.98 -14.73 -5.98
CA GLY A 384 14.69 -16.14 -6.30
C GLY A 384 14.00 -16.28 -7.66
N LEU A 385 13.26 -17.37 -7.81
CA LEU A 385 12.50 -17.68 -9.03
C LEU A 385 11.26 -16.80 -9.19
N LEU A 386 10.66 -16.38 -8.08
CA LEU A 386 9.45 -15.56 -8.04
C LEU A 386 9.79 -14.09 -7.78
N PRO A 387 8.97 -13.15 -8.28
CA PRO A 387 8.98 -11.76 -7.80
C PRO A 387 8.79 -11.72 -6.28
N GLN A 388 9.49 -10.81 -5.60
CA GLN A 388 9.48 -10.70 -4.14
C GLN A 388 8.06 -10.75 -3.54
N HIS A 389 7.13 -10.03 -4.13
CA HIS A 389 5.76 -9.95 -3.66
C HIS A 389 4.95 -11.27 -3.76
N TYR A 390 5.47 -12.28 -4.42
CA TYR A 390 4.96 -13.65 -4.40
C TYR A 390 5.84 -14.54 -3.52
N ALA A 391 7.16 -14.40 -3.61
CA ALA A 391 8.10 -15.17 -2.81
C ALA A 391 7.87 -14.97 -1.29
N ASP A 392 7.54 -13.74 -0.87
CA ASP A 392 7.18 -13.41 0.52
C ASP A 392 5.85 -14.06 1.01
N MET A 393 5.18 -14.86 0.18
CA MET A 393 3.99 -15.65 0.55
C MET A 393 4.31 -17.12 0.83
N TYR A 394 5.55 -17.55 0.68
CA TYR A 394 5.94 -18.96 0.78
C TYR A 394 6.93 -19.22 1.92
N GLY A 395 6.95 -20.48 2.38
CA GLY A 395 7.90 -20.95 3.38
C GLY A 395 7.43 -20.83 4.84
N TRP A 396 6.38 -20.07 5.13
CA TRP A 396 5.97 -19.79 6.50
C TRP A 396 5.43 -21.01 7.25
N GLU A 397 4.61 -21.84 6.62
CA GLU A 397 4.08 -23.07 7.24
C GLU A 397 5.20 -24.10 7.49
N GLU A 398 6.12 -24.22 6.56
CA GLU A 398 7.29 -25.10 6.66
C GLU A 398 8.21 -24.66 7.80
N LEU A 399 8.53 -23.37 7.87
CA LEU A 399 9.29 -22.77 8.96
C LEU A 399 8.65 -23.06 10.32
N VAL A 400 7.34 -22.80 10.46
CA VAL A 400 6.63 -23.00 11.72
C VAL A 400 6.55 -24.48 12.12
N ASN A 401 6.41 -25.39 11.14
CA ASN A 401 6.48 -26.82 11.40
C ASN A 401 7.86 -27.27 11.90
N LEU A 402 8.92 -26.66 11.36
CA LEU A 402 10.29 -26.95 11.81
C LEU A 402 10.53 -26.42 13.24
N VAL A 403 10.03 -25.23 13.55
CA VAL A 403 10.03 -24.68 14.92
C VAL A 403 9.22 -25.56 15.87
N ALA A 404 8.08 -26.09 15.43
CA ALA A 404 7.26 -27.01 16.23
C ALA A 404 7.99 -28.34 16.49
N LYS A 405 8.75 -28.84 15.50
CA LYS A 405 9.61 -30.01 15.68
C LYS A 405 10.68 -29.73 16.74
N ALA A 406 11.35 -28.58 16.69
CA ALA A 406 12.34 -28.19 17.70
C ALA A 406 11.71 -28.07 19.09
N HIS A 407 10.56 -27.41 19.22
CA HIS A 407 9.81 -27.30 20.46
C HIS A 407 9.36 -28.67 20.99
N GLY A 408 9.02 -29.59 20.09
CA GLY A 408 8.64 -30.97 20.44
C GLY A 408 9.77 -31.80 21.08
N GLN A 409 11.03 -31.47 20.79
CA GLN A 409 12.21 -32.13 21.39
C GLN A 409 12.51 -31.67 22.81
N LEU A 410 11.94 -30.55 23.25
CA LEU A 410 12.15 -30.00 24.59
C LEU A 410 11.39 -30.79 25.64
N THR A 411 12.00 -30.95 26.81
CA THR A 411 11.33 -31.44 28.02
C THR A 411 10.24 -30.47 28.45
N GLN A 412 9.29 -30.93 29.27
CA GLN A 412 8.20 -30.08 29.78
C GLN A 412 8.74 -28.86 30.55
N GLY A 413 9.82 -29.02 31.33
CA GLY A 413 10.47 -27.91 32.02
C GLY A 413 11.13 -26.90 31.10
N GLU A 414 11.76 -27.36 30.03
CA GLU A 414 12.36 -26.48 28.99
C GLU A 414 11.30 -25.71 28.22
N ARG A 415 10.17 -26.34 27.85
CA ARG A 415 9.07 -25.69 27.15
C ARG A 415 8.51 -24.48 27.89
N MET A 416 8.41 -24.55 29.19
CA MET A 416 7.90 -23.45 30.04
C MET A 416 8.86 -22.24 30.03
N ARG A 417 10.15 -22.47 29.80
CA ARG A 417 11.22 -21.43 29.79
C ARG A 417 11.72 -21.12 28.40
N CYS A 418 11.04 -21.61 27.36
CA CYS A 418 11.41 -21.41 25.95
C CYS A 418 10.71 -20.19 25.36
N ARG A 419 11.43 -19.46 24.47
CA ARG A 419 10.86 -18.51 23.52
C ARG A 419 11.37 -18.84 22.13
N VAL A 420 10.71 -18.30 21.11
CA VAL A 420 11.18 -18.39 19.72
C VAL A 420 11.73 -17.03 19.32
N PHE A 421 12.94 -16.99 18.77
CA PHE A 421 13.56 -15.77 18.27
C PHE A 421 13.59 -15.79 16.74
N GLY A 422 12.92 -14.81 16.11
CA GLY A 422 12.99 -14.56 14.68
C GLY A 422 13.93 -13.40 14.36
N GLN A 423 14.77 -13.54 13.33
CA GLN A 423 15.68 -12.47 12.88
C GLN A 423 14.93 -11.30 12.25
N ASN A 424 13.70 -11.53 11.79
CA ASN A 424 12.83 -10.50 11.24
C ASN A 424 11.37 -10.66 11.68
N TYR A 425 10.58 -9.62 11.47
CA TYR A 425 9.16 -9.57 11.86
C TYR A 425 8.29 -10.60 11.12
N GLY A 426 8.70 -11.06 9.92
CA GLY A 426 7.96 -12.07 9.16
C GLY A 426 8.08 -13.44 9.81
N GLU A 427 9.29 -13.85 10.21
CA GLU A 427 9.55 -15.09 10.93
C GLU A 427 8.83 -15.10 12.29
N ALA A 428 8.98 -14.02 13.07
CA ALA A 428 8.30 -13.89 14.36
C ALA A 428 6.78 -13.89 14.20
N GLY A 429 6.26 -13.16 13.21
CA GLY A 429 4.83 -13.12 12.88
C GLY A 429 4.28 -14.47 12.42
N ALA A 430 5.05 -15.25 11.66
CA ALA A 430 4.67 -16.60 11.26
C ALA A 430 4.48 -17.51 12.49
N VAL A 431 5.41 -17.47 13.43
CA VAL A 431 5.30 -18.23 14.69
C VAL A 431 4.09 -17.78 15.50
N ASP A 432 3.88 -16.47 15.68
CA ASP A 432 2.77 -15.95 16.48
C ASP A 432 1.39 -16.27 15.87
N VAL A 433 1.27 -16.26 14.54
CA VAL A 433 0.00 -16.46 13.84
C VAL A 433 -0.27 -17.94 13.56
N LEU A 434 0.68 -18.62 12.91
CA LEU A 434 0.50 -20.02 12.49
C LEU A 434 0.87 -21.01 13.61
N GLY A 435 1.90 -20.70 14.39
CA GLY A 435 2.40 -21.56 15.45
C GLY A 435 1.47 -21.67 16.66
N ARG A 436 0.55 -20.72 16.84
CA ARG A 436 -0.44 -20.77 17.93
C ARG A 436 -1.25 -22.07 17.93
N LYS A 437 -1.67 -22.53 16.76
CA LYS A 437 -2.42 -23.78 16.59
C LYS A 437 -1.60 -25.03 16.94
N LEU A 438 -0.28 -24.91 16.92
CA LEU A 438 0.67 -25.96 17.28
C LEU A 438 1.16 -25.86 18.73
N GLY A 439 0.62 -24.93 19.51
CA GLY A 439 1.00 -24.73 20.92
C GLY A 439 2.39 -24.10 21.10
N LEU A 440 2.92 -23.40 20.11
CA LEU A 440 4.19 -22.71 20.22
C LEU A 440 4.12 -21.50 21.15
N PRO A 441 5.20 -21.19 21.88
CA PRO A 441 5.30 -19.96 22.65
C PRO A 441 5.36 -18.75 21.72
N ARG A 442 5.07 -17.56 22.27
CA ARG A 442 5.19 -16.31 21.52
C ARG A 442 6.61 -16.08 21.03
N ALA A 443 6.71 -15.54 19.83
CA ALA A 443 7.99 -15.13 19.28
C ALA A 443 8.45 -13.77 19.83
N VAL A 444 9.75 -13.58 19.84
CA VAL A 444 10.42 -12.30 20.08
C VAL A 444 11.34 -11.99 18.90
N SER A 445 11.55 -10.71 18.61
CA SER A 445 12.46 -10.27 17.54
C SER A 445 12.98 -8.86 17.84
N GLY A 446 14.20 -8.59 17.41
CA GLY A 446 14.77 -7.23 17.44
C GLY A 446 14.22 -6.33 16.34
N HIS A 447 13.36 -6.83 15.43
CA HIS A 447 12.96 -6.15 14.21
C HIS A 447 11.68 -5.32 14.42
N ASN A 448 11.74 -4.05 14.06
CA ASN A 448 10.63 -3.09 14.06
C ASN A 448 9.82 -3.11 15.37
N SER A 449 8.49 -3.18 15.33
CA SER A 449 7.65 -3.09 16.53
C SER A 449 7.81 -4.26 17.49
N TYR A 450 8.31 -5.40 17.05
CA TYR A 450 8.67 -6.51 17.95
C TYR A 450 9.71 -6.10 19.00
N TRP A 451 10.68 -5.26 18.60
CA TRP A 451 11.66 -4.72 19.55
C TRP A 451 11.01 -3.82 20.60
N LEU A 452 10.04 -2.98 20.20
CA LEU A 452 9.28 -2.11 21.13
C LEU A 452 8.41 -2.92 22.08
N TRP A 453 7.82 -4.04 21.63
CA TRP A 453 7.03 -4.91 22.48
C TRP A 453 7.88 -5.64 23.54
N GLY A 454 9.18 -5.66 23.33
CA GLY A 454 10.14 -6.17 24.29
C GLY A 454 10.28 -7.70 24.29
N PRO A 455 11.21 -8.21 25.08
CA PRO A 455 11.47 -9.66 25.20
C PRO A 455 10.42 -10.40 26.04
N GLY A 456 9.45 -9.73 26.62
CA GLY A 456 8.52 -10.30 27.59
C GLY A 456 9.12 -10.41 29.02
N ASN A 457 8.66 -11.40 29.79
CA ASN A 457 9.18 -11.66 31.13
C ASN A 457 10.58 -12.29 31.04
N ASP A 458 11.41 -12.07 32.06
CA ASP A 458 12.80 -12.59 32.14
C ASP A 458 12.91 -14.09 32.49
N ASP A 459 11.80 -14.84 32.44
CA ASP A 459 11.69 -16.22 32.94
C ASP A 459 12.24 -17.26 31.96
N TRP A 460 12.81 -16.83 30.82
CA TRP A 460 13.30 -17.73 29.79
C TRP A 460 14.84 -17.70 29.67
N ASP A 461 15.41 -18.88 29.60
CA ASP A 461 16.85 -19.13 29.46
C ASP A 461 17.16 -20.09 28.29
N LEU A 462 16.16 -20.35 27.46
CA LEU A 462 16.25 -21.22 26.30
C LEU A 462 15.52 -20.57 25.12
N LEU A 463 16.18 -20.55 23.97
CA LEU A 463 15.61 -20.07 22.70
C LEU A 463 15.57 -21.16 21.64
N ILE A 464 14.48 -21.15 20.87
CA ILE A 464 14.51 -21.67 19.50
C ILE A 464 14.82 -20.51 18.59
N ILE A 465 15.97 -20.53 17.94
CA ILE A 465 16.45 -19.45 17.06
C ILE A 465 16.18 -19.84 15.61
N ILE A 466 15.56 -18.94 14.86
CA ILE A 466 15.36 -19.03 13.42
C ILE A 466 16.45 -18.21 12.75
N GLY A 467 17.28 -18.85 11.92
CA GLY A 467 18.37 -18.17 11.20
C GLY A 467 19.49 -17.63 12.10
N GLY A 468 20.26 -16.70 11.55
CA GLY A 468 21.47 -16.19 12.16
C GLY A 468 22.65 -17.13 11.98
N ASP A 469 23.86 -16.58 11.88
CA ASP A 469 25.06 -17.37 11.77
C ASP A 469 25.36 -18.07 13.11
N ARG A 470 25.88 -19.29 13.03
CA ARG A 470 26.21 -20.09 14.22
C ARG A 470 27.24 -19.37 15.11
N GLU A 471 28.15 -18.63 14.50
CA GLU A 471 29.19 -17.85 15.22
C GLU A 471 28.54 -16.71 15.98
N ASP A 472 27.63 -15.96 15.36
CA ASP A 472 26.89 -14.87 15.99
C ASP A 472 26.02 -15.39 17.15
N ASN A 473 25.31 -16.51 16.95
CA ASN A 473 24.50 -17.12 18.00
C ASN A 473 25.36 -17.64 19.16
N ALA A 474 26.59 -18.11 18.86
CA ALA A 474 27.54 -18.60 19.87
C ALA A 474 28.13 -17.45 20.74
N GLU A 475 28.01 -16.19 20.35
CA GLU A 475 28.32 -15.07 21.25
C GLU A 475 27.38 -15.03 22.45
N PHE A 476 26.10 -15.41 22.26
CA PHE A 476 25.05 -15.30 23.26
C PHE A 476 24.76 -16.61 24.00
N PHE A 477 25.08 -17.77 23.43
CA PHE A 477 24.76 -19.09 24.00
C PHE A 477 25.98 -20.01 23.99
N GLU A 478 26.06 -20.89 25.02
CA GLU A 478 27.12 -21.89 25.11
C GLU A 478 26.82 -23.18 24.31
N ASP A 479 25.53 -23.52 24.20
CA ASP A 479 25.09 -24.77 23.60
C ASP A 479 24.04 -24.48 22.52
N ILE A 480 24.35 -24.88 21.28
CA ILE A 480 23.52 -24.65 20.09
C ILE A 480 23.36 -25.96 19.33
N GLU A 481 22.16 -26.48 19.28
CA GLU A 481 21.78 -27.71 18.60
C GLU A 481 20.92 -27.37 17.37
N ILE A 482 21.41 -27.67 16.17
CA ILE A 482 20.66 -27.47 14.92
C ILE A 482 19.66 -28.61 14.76
N VAL A 483 18.37 -28.29 14.61
CA VAL A 483 17.27 -29.25 14.44
C VAL A 483 16.97 -29.51 12.97
N GLY A 484 17.20 -28.54 12.12
CA GLY A 484 17.00 -28.61 10.66
C GLY A 484 17.10 -27.25 9.99
N GLN A 485 16.87 -27.24 8.69
CA GLN A 485 16.92 -26.04 7.85
C GLN A 485 15.64 -25.86 7.05
N THR A 486 15.29 -24.60 6.76
CA THR A 486 14.19 -24.28 5.84
C THR A 486 14.59 -24.57 4.39
N ASP A 487 13.68 -25.12 3.59
CA ASP A 487 13.96 -25.50 2.18
C ASP A 487 12.77 -25.23 1.26
N SER A 488 12.11 -24.10 1.40
CA SER A 488 11.04 -23.73 0.48
C SER A 488 11.61 -23.19 -0.84
N PRO A 489 11.40 -23.86 -1.99
CA PRO A 489 11.97 -23.44 -3.27
C PRO A 489 11.38 -22.12 -3.78
N TRP A 490 10.23 -21.73 -3.29
CA TRP A 490 9.47 -20.55 -3.74
C TRP A 490 9.65 -19.32 -2.87
N SER A 491 10.24 -19.46 -1.67
CA SER A 491 10.51 -18.33 -0.78
C SER A 491 11.67 -17.46 -1.26
N MET A 492 11.82 -16.29 -0.66
CA MET A 492 12.99 -15.42 -0.92
C MET A 492 14.29 -16.14 -0.55
N PRO A 493 15.40 -15.89 -1.26
CA PRO A 493 16.69 -16.51 -0.96
C PRO A 493 17.12 -16.35 0.51
N TYR A 494 16.86 -15.20 1.12
CA TYR A 494 17.21 -14.93 2.51
C TYR A 494 16.30 -15.65 3.55
N GLU A 495 15.24 -16.31 3.12
CA GLU A 495 14.37 -17.18 3.95
C GLU A 495 14.64 -18.68 3.69
N ARG A 496 15.64 -19.01 2.86
CA ARG A 496 16.01 -20.39 2.50
C ARG A 496 17.29 -20.80 3.19
N GLY A 497 17.36 -22.07 3.57
CA GLY A 497 18.54 -22.61 4.24
C GLY A 497 18.76 -22.04 5.64
N LEU A 498 17.72 -21.43 6.25
CA LEU A 498 17.80 -20.93 7.61
C LEU A 498 17.86 -22.08 8.60
N ASP A 499 18.89 -22.12 9.43
CA ASP A 499 18.97 -23.03 10.55
C ASP A 499 17.86 -22.74 11.55
N VAL A 500 17.17 -23.78 12.01
CA VAL A 500 16.35 -23.72 13.22
C VAL A 500 17.11 -24.47 14.30
N SER A 501 17.50 -23.77 15.35
CA SER A 501 18.34 -24.29 16.41
C SER A 501 17.75 -24.10 17.79
N ILE A 502 18.07 -25.01 18.71
CA ILE A 502 17.79 -24.91 20.13
C ILE A 502 19.06 -24.38 20.80
N ALA A 503 18.96 -23.19 21.40
CA ALA A 503 20.06 -22.52 22.08
C ALA A 503 19.82 -22.54 23.61
N ARG A 504 20.77 -23.09 24.34
CA ARG A 504 20.73 -23.28 25.80
C ARG A 504 21.89 -22.57 26.47
N ARG A 505 21.76 -22.33 27.78
CA ARG A 505 22.79 -21.73 28.61
C ARG A 505 23.24 -20.35 28.07
N PRO A 506 22.37 -19.33 28.18
CA PRO A 506 22.70 -17.99 27.75
C PRO A 506 23.90 -17.45 28.54
N LYS A 507 24.86 -16.81 27.85
CA LYS A 507 26.05 -16.18 28.42
C LYS A 507 25.77 -14.79 29.00
N THR A 508 24.63 -14.21 28.65
CA THR A 508 24.15 -12.91 29.10
C THR A 508 22.64 -12.94 29.30
N THR A 509 22.12 -12.05 30.11
CA THR A 509 20.66 -11.95 30.25
C THR A 509 20.04 -11.34 29.01
N ILE A 510 18.79 -11.70 28.69
CA ILE A 510 18.10 -11.12 27.54
C ILE A 510 17.95 -9.59 27.67
N ARG A 511 17.77 -9.10 28.87
CA ARG A 511 17.64 -7.67 29.17
C ARG A 511 18.91 -6.90 28.80
N GLU A 512 20.09 -7.46 29.02
CA GLU A 512 21.38 -6.89 28.63
C GLU A 512 21.62 -7.01 27.11
N ALA A 513 21.17 -8.08 26.49
CA ALA A 513 21.30 -8.31 25.05
C ALA A 513 20.30 -7.46 24.22
N TRP A 514 19.11 -7.20 24.76
CA TRP A 514 17.98 -6.61 24.01
C TRP A 514 18.31 -5.29 23.29
N PRO A 515 18.98 -4.30 23.88
CA PRO A 515 19.33 -3.06 23.20
C PRO A 515 20.22 -3.28 21.96
N ARG A 516 21.07 -4.33 21.97
CA ARG A 516 21.97 -4.68 20.85
C ARG A 516 21.25 -5.33 19.68
N LEU A 517 20.06 -5.89 19.91
CA LEU A 517 19.24 -6.57 18.91
C LEU A 517 18.33 -5.61 18.12
N LYS A 518 18.32 -4.32 18.47
CA LYS A 518 17.48 -3.31 17.82
C LYS A 518 17.73 -3.19 16.32
N LYS A 519 16.68 -3.42 15.52
CA LYS A 519 16.76 -3.37 14.06
C LYS A 519 15.50 -2.71 13.47
N PHE A 520 15.54 -1.40 13.28
CA PHE A 520 14.46 -0.63 12.65
C PHE A 520 14.79 -0.42 11.18
N ILE A 521 14.22 -1.28 10.27
CA ILE A 521 14.52 -1.26 8.83
C ILE A 521 13.40 -1.89 7.97
#